data_54eeca2b6a204a8a97ef8205fcb3c6b7
#
_entry.id   54eeca2b6a204a8a97ef8205fcb3c6b7
#
_cell.length_a   1.000
_cell.length_b   1.000
_cell.length_c   1.000
_cell.angle_alpha   90.00
_cell.angle_beta   90.00
_cell.angle_gamma   90.00
#
_symmetry.space_group_name_H-M   'P 1'
#
loop_
_entity.id
_entity.type
_entity.pdbx_description
1 polymer ?
#
loop_
_entity_poly.entity_id
_entity_poly.type
_entity_poly.pdbx_seq_one_letter_code
_entity_poly.pdbx_strand_id
1 'polypeptide(L)'
;MWLRVRSLSAVAVALMLSSVHVESRDVPNSADHPLIKRYEGSTIVRYSQRAFDEYKLPVGAVVGQGTKAHFPKVLTLEGRVTRLTYLVPVGRSALEVIRNYEQELKRAGFTTLFAGDHAALGQGRYDSAFAVAGYQGLELPSVSRAGFHMLVSKDDRYLAAKLARPEGDVHVALYAAAIAEDWGKFLYADPPNRGKTAADGQVIAQLDIVEAKAMDTNMVTVSAGEMAKGIATAGSVALYGILFDFNSATVKPESMPTLEEIAKLLKGDPALRLLVVGHTDNVGTFDFNKDLSQRRAAAVVQTLTSKFAVDPKRLTPFGVSFASPVASNKTDDGRAKNRRVQLVENVAAAVR
;
A
#
# COMPACT_ATOMS: atom_id res chain seq x y z
N MET A 1 48.46 -52.43 58.31
CA MET A 1 48.52 -50.98 58.06
C MET A 1 47.76 -50.68 56.77
N TRP A 2 46.53 -50.16 56.87
CA TRP A 2 45.56 -50.06 55.80
C TRP A 2 45.65 -48.70 55.15
N LEU A 3 45.94 -48.60 53.80
CA LEU A 3 45.80 -47.39 53.04
C LEU A 3 44.38 -47.29 52.53
N ARG A 4 43.70 -46.22 52.92
CA ARG A 4 42.40 -45.80 52.33
C ARG A 4 42.62 -44.96 51.09
N VAL A 5 42.17 -45.48 49.96
CA VAL A 5 42.04 -44.69 48.69
C VAL A 5 40.76 -43.86 48.75
N ARG A 6 40.86 -42.56 48.73
CA ARG A 6 39.70 -41.67 48.59
C ARG A 6 39.42 -41.47 47.09
N SER A 7 38.25 -41.92 46.67
CA SER A 7 37.72 -41.63 45.35
C SER A 7 37.21 -40.17 45.26
N LEU A 8 37.78 -39.37 44.39
CA LEU A 8 37.24 -38.06 43.99
C LEU A 8 36.17 -38.26 42.94
N SER A 9 34.91 -38.03 43.29
CA SER A 9 33.81 -37.93 42.30
C SER A 9 33.84 -36.57 41.66
N ALA A 10 34.17 -36.49 40.37
CA ALA A 10 34.03 -35.30 39.56
C ALA A 10 32.55 -35.11 39.17
N VAL A 11 31.90 -34.10 39.74
CA VAL A 11 30.58 -33.66 39.29
C VAL A 11 30.74 -32.79 38.04
N ALA A 12 30.41 -33.37 36.89
CA ALA A 12 30.33 -32.59 35.64
C ALA A 12 29.05 -31.78 35.66
N VAL A 13 29.16 -30.46 35.85
CA VAL A 13 28.07 -29.50 35.67
C VAL A 13 27.91 -29.28 34.16
N ALA A 14 26.90 -29.92 33.55
CA ALA A 14 26.48 -29.62 32.16
C ALA A 14 25.78 -28.25 32.18
N LEU A 15 26.46 -27.20 31.71
CA LEU A 15 25.81 -25.96 31.36
C LEU A 15 24.91 -26.22 30.15
N MET A 16 23.61 -26.34 30.38
CA MET A 16 22.62 -26.23 29.32
C MET A 16 22.57 -24.75 28.85
N LEU A 17 23.24 -24.46 27.76
CA LEU A 17 23.02 -23.24 27.02
C LEU A 17 21.62 -23.32 26.40
N SER A 18 20.61 -22.86 27.16
CA SER A 18 19.30 -22.57 26.58
C SER A 18 19.48 -21.41 25.61
N SER A 19 19.49 -21.72 24.33
CA SER A 19 19.35 -20.73 23.28
C SER A 19 18.02 -20.00 23.51
N VAL A 20 18.08 -18.78 24.01
CA VAL A 20 16.92 -17.90 24.09
C VAL A 20 16.49 -17.62 22.63
N HIS A 21 15.54 -18.39 22.14
CA HIS A 21 14.85 -18.05 20.90
C HIS A 21 14.06 -16.78 21.16
N VAL A 22 14.61 -15.66 20.75
CA VAL A 22 13.87 -14.41 20.79
C VAL A 22 12.77 -14.52 19.73
N GLU A 23 11.55 -14.72 20.22
CA GLU A 23 10.35 -14.84 19.38
C GLU A 23 10.23 -13.63 18.44
N SER A 24 10.07 -13.87 17.15
CA SER A 24 9.85 -12.79 16.18
C SER A 24 8.45 -12.21 16.41
N ARG A 25 8.32 -10.88 16.22
CA ARG A 25 7.05 -10.18 16.41
C ARG A 25 6.57 -9.62 15.09
N ASP A 26 5.26 -9.56 14.91
CA ASP A 26 4.65 -8.91 13.78
C ASP A 26 5.12 -7.45 13.67
N VAL A 27 5.31 -6.98 12.44
CA VAL A 27 5.64 -5.57 12.20
C VAL A 27 4.47 -4.68 12.65
N PRO A 28 4.75 -3.45 13.16
CA PRO A 28 3.71 -2.55 13.64
C PRO A 28 2.64 -2.26 12.60
N ASN A 29 1.39 -2.11 13.05
CA ASN A 29 0.21 -1.82 12.22
C ASN A 29 -0.12 -2.88 11.15
N SER A 30 0.43 -4.10 11.30
CA SER A 30 0.05 -5.23 10.45
C SER A 30 -1.11 -6.03 11.05
N ALA A 31 -1.91 -6.63 10.18
CA ALA A 31 -2.98 -7.53 10.55
C ALA A 31 -3.18 -8.58 9.46
N ASP A 32 -3.64 -9.78 9.85
CA ASP A 32 -4.09 -10.78 8.90
C ASP A 32 -5.31 -10.29 8.12
N HIS A 33 -5.47 -10.82 6.91
CA HIS A 33 -6.66 -10.53 6.13
C HIS A 33 -7.88 -11.26 6.73
N PRO A 34 -9.08 -10.62 6.85
CA PRO A 34 -10.24 -11.24 7.50
C PRO A 34 -10.68 -12.59 6.90
N LEU A 35 -10.48 -12.77 5.58
CA LEU A 35 -10.89 -13.98 4.86
C LEU A 35 -9.80 -15.06 4.81
N ILE A 36 -8.52 -14.72 5.09
CA ILE A 36 -7.39 -15.62 4.86
C ILE A 36 -6.49 -15.57 6.07
N LYS A 37 -6.49 -16.64 6.83
CA LYS A 37 -5.65 -16.77 8.03
C LYS A 37 -4.20 -17.10 7.65
N ARG A 38 -3.26 -16.68 8.49
CA ARG A 38 -1.86 -17.09 8.36
C ARG A 38 -1.69 -18.59 8.69
N TYR A 39 -0.63 -19.18 8.20
CA TYR A 39 -0.15 -20.46 8.71
C TYR A 39 0.21 -20.29 10.19
N GLU A 40 -0.28 -21.19 11.06
CA GLU A 40 -0.13 -21.08 12.52
C GLU A 40 1.33 -20.93 12.95
N GLY A 41 1.58 -20.00 13.88
CA GLY A 41 2.91 -19.66 14.38
C GLY A 41 3.75 -18.80 13.44
N SER A 42 3.24 -18.41 12.26
CA SER A 42 3.96 -17.49 11.36
C SER A 42 3.98 -16.08 11.90
N THR A 43 5.02 -15.33 11.56
CA THR A 43 5.20 -13.92 11.92
C THR A 43 5.08 -13.05 10.67
N ILE A 44 4.33 -11.95 10.74
CA ILE A 44 4.31 -10.94 9.68
C ILE A 44 5.61 -10.12 9.76
N VAL A 45 6.49 -10.33 8.77
CA VAL A 45 7.76 -9.59 8.68
C VAL A 45 7.66 -8.38 7.76
N ARG A 46 6.58 -8.29 6.96
CA ARG A 46 6.22 -7.15 6.12
C ARG A 46 4.74 -7.05 5.91
N TYR A 47 4.28 -5.82 5.78
CA TYR A 47 2.88 -5.50 5.54
C TYR A 47 2.77 -4.23 4.71
N SER A 48 1.94 -4.26 3.69
CA SER A 48 1.47 -3.05 3.01
C SER A 48 0.02 -3.23 2.56
N GLN A 49 -0.72 -2.13 2.56
CA GLN A 49 -2.09 -2.10 2.04
C GLN A 49 -2.30 -0.80 1.27
N ARG A 50 -2.88 -0.92 0.07
CA ARG A 50 -3.34 0.21 -0.73
C ARG A 50 -4.85 0.10 -0.92
N ALA A 51 -5.55 1.19 -0.71
CA ALA A 51 -7.02 1.22 -0.81
C ALA A 51 -7.50 0.94 -2.24
N PHE A 52 -6.69 1.32 -3.25
CA PHE A 52 -6.88 1.02 -4.65
C PHE A 52 -5.53 1.03 -5.38
N ASP A 53 -5.26 -0.01 -6.18
CA ASP A 53 -4.07 -0.12 -7.02
C ASP A 53 -4.30 -1.15 -8.13
N GLU A 54 -3.44 -1.11 -9.17
CA GLU A 54 -3.34 -2.19 -10.16
C GLU A 54 -2.48 -3.33 -9.63
N TYR A 55 -2.89 -4.57 -9.91
CA TYR A 55 -2.14 -5.77 -9.60
C TYR A 55 -2.12 -6.73 -10.79
N LYS A 56 -0.95 -7.18 -11.17
CA LYS A 56 -0.76 -8.19 -12.22
C LYS A 56 -0.62 -9.56 -11.59
N LEU A 57 -1.69 -10.34 -11.60
CA LEU A 57 -1.75 -11.70 -11.04
C LEU A 57 -1.25 -12.71 -12.06
N PRO A 58 -0.10 -13.38 -11.84
CA PRO A 58 0.36 -14.46 -12.69
C PRO A 58 -0.58 -15.67 -12.62
N VAL A 59 -1.04 -16.15 -13.76
CA VAL A 59 -1.89 -17.35 -13.87
C VAL A 59 -1.30 -18.37 -14.83
N GLY A 60 0.01 -18.44 -14.87
CA GLY A 60 0.79 -19.40 -15.68
C GLY A 60 2.27 -19.31 -15.36
N ALA A 61 3.05 -20.22 -15.95
CA ALA A 61 4.49 -20.26 -15.80
C ALA A 61 5.18 -19.02 -16.37
N VAL A 62 6.35 -18.68 -15.82
CA VAL A 62 7.23 -17.65 -16.37
C VAL A 62 7.96 -18.19 -17.62
N VAL A 63 8.25 -17.31 -18.56
CA VAL A 63 9.13 -17.58 -19.70
C VAL A 63 10.29 -16.58 -19.73
N GLY A 64 11.41 -17.01 -20.31
CA GLY A 64 12.64 -16.21 -20.32
C GLY A 64 13.44 -16.31 -19.01
N GLN A 65 14.55 -15.57 -18.93
CA GLN A 65 15.47 -15.59 -17.79
C GLN A 65 16.02 -14.18 -17.52
N GLY A 66 16.39 -13.91 -16.26
CA GLY A 66 16.94 -12.63 -15.84
C GLY A 66 16.00 -11.47 -16.19
N THR A 67 16.51 -10.42 -16.81
CA THR A 67 15.72 -9.22 -17.20
C THR A 67 14.72 -9.48 -18.33
N LYS A 68 14.77 -10.64 -18.99
CA LYS A 68 13.82 -11.06 -20.02
C LYS A 68 12.71 -11.96 -19.46
N ALA A 69 12.75 -12.31 -18.18
CA ALA A 69 11.73 -13.11 -17.55
C ALA A 69 10.40 -12.32 -17.52
N HIS A 70 9.32 -12.95 -17.98
CA HIS A 70 7.99 -12.36 -18.01
C HIS A 70 6.90 -13.42 -17.95
N PHE A 71 5.69 -13.03 -17.61
CA PHE A 71 4.52 -13.91 -17.59
C PHE A 71 3.71 -13.75 -18.88
N PRO A 72 3.55 -14.80 -19.70
CA PRO A 72 2.68 -14.74 -20.88
C PRO A 72 1.20 -14.77 -20.54
N LYS A 73 0.84 -15.20 -19.31
CA LYS A 73 -0.54 -15.25 -18.82
C LYS A 73 -0.65 -14.50 -17.49
N VAL A 74 -1.31 -13.35 -17.53
CA VAL A 74 -1.53 -12.46 -16.37
C VAL A 74 -2.97 -11.98 -16.38
N LEU A 75 -3.60 -11.91 -15.22
CA LEU A 75 -4.82 -11.16 -15.01
C LEU A 75 -4.45 -9.78 -14.47
N THR A 76 -4.86 -8.71 -15.15
CA THR A 76 -4.76 -7.36 -14.63
C THR A 76 -6.00 -7.10 -13.76
N LEU A 77 -5.76 -6.79 -12.50
CA LEU A 77 -6.79 -6.57 -11.48
C LEU A 77 -6.65 -5.17 -10.93
N GLU A 78 -7.77 -4.56 -10.57
CA GLU A 78 -7.82 -3.27 -9.89
C GLU A 78 -8.67 -3.39 -8.63
N GLY A 79 -8.21 -2.78 -7.54
CA GLY A 79 -8.92 -2.81 -6.28
C GLY A 79 -8.03 -2.57 -5.06
N ARG A 80 -8.53 -2.94 -3.88
CA ARG A 80 -7.73 -2.91 -2.66
C ARG A 80 -6.68 -4.00 -2.70
N VAL A 81 -5.40 -3.64 -2.61
CA VAL A 81 -4.27 -4.58 -2.61
C VAL A 81 -3.68 -4.66 -1.23
N THR A 82 -3.69 -5.84 -0.63
CA THR A 82 -3.03 -6.14 0.65
C THR A 82 -1.89 -7.11 0.41
N ARG A 83 -0.71 -6.79 0.91
CA ARG A 83 0.49 -7.61 0.78
C ARG A 83 1.06 -7.96 2.14
N LEU A 84 1.28 -9.24 2.36
CA LEU A 84 1.76 -9.82 3.61
C LEU A 84 2.95 -10.72 3.33
N THR A 85 4.08 -10.48 3.99
CA THR A 85 5.19 -11.42 3.98
C THR A 85 5.26 -12.10 5.33
N TYR A 86 5.11 -13.40 5.33
CA TYR A 86 5.20 -14.23 6.53
C TYR A 86 6.53 -14.95 6.60
N LEU A 87 7.10 -15.00 7.79
CA LEU A 87 8.11 -15.98 8.14
C LEU A 87 7.42 -17.14 8.85
N VAL A 88 7.50 -18.33 8.28
CA VAL A 88 6.87 -19.56 8.77
C VAL A 88 7.74 -20.19 9.86
N PRO A 89 7.18 -20.90 10.84
CA PRO A 89 7.99 -21.60 11.85
C PRO A 89 9.05 -22.53 11.25
N VAL A 90 10.18 -22.64 11.93
CA VAL A 90 11.28 -23.52 11.52
C VAL A 90 10.81 -24.96 11.36
N GLY A 91 11.36 -25.70 10.38
CA GLY A 91 11.07 -27.11 10.14
C GLY A 91 9.82 -27.36 9.31
N ARG A 92 9.24 -26.33 8.70
CA ARG A 92 8.13 -26.45 7.74
C ARG A 92 8.64 -26.33 6.30
N SER A 93 8.05 -27.09 5.38
CA SER A 93 8.39 -27.02 3.96
C SER A 93 7.46 -26.07 3.19
N ALA A 94 7.94 -25.54 2.05
CA ALA A 94 7.10 -24.76 1.15
C ALA A 94 5.89 -25.57 0.64
N LEU A 95 6.06 -26.89 0.45
CA LEU A 95 4.95 -27.78 0.09
C LEU A 95 3.87 -27.82 1.18
N GLU A 96 4.25 -27.98 2.45
CA GLU A 96 3.30 -28.00 3.57
C GLU A 96 2.51 -26.69 3.65
N VAL A 97 3.20 -25.56 3.53
CA VAL A 97 2.58 -24.23 3.57
C VAL A 97 1.56 -24.07 2.44
N ILE A 98 1.94 -24.33 1.19
CA ILE A 98 1.04 -24.21 0.03
C ILE A 98 -0.18 -25.14 0.17
N ARG A 99 0.02 -26.39 0.62
CA ARG A 99 -1.10 -27.34 0.80
C ARG A 99 -2.09 -26.91 1.87
N ASN A 100 -1.61 -26.32 2.97
CA ASN A 100 -2.49 -25.76 3.98
C ASN A 100 -3.32 -24.60 3.42
N TYR A 101 -2.71 -23.64 2.73
CA TYR A 101 -3.42 -22.54 2.10
C TYR A 101 -4.39 -23.02 0.99
N GLU A 102 -3.99 -23.99 0.18
CA GLU A 102 -4.86 -24.58 -0.85
C GLU A 102 -6.14 -25.17 -0.24
N GLN A 103 -6.01 -25.90 0.89
CA GLN A 103 -7.16 -26.46 1.60
C GLN A 103 -8.03 -25.37 2.22
N GLU A 104 -7.45 -24.39 2.90
CA GLU A 104 -8.19 -23.29 3.52
C GLU A 104 -8.93 -22.43 2.46
N LEU A 105 -8.26 -22.07 1.38
CA LEU A 105 -8.88 -21.34 0.28
C LEU A 105 -10.04 -22.13 -0.36
N LYS A 106 -9.86 -23.44 -0.57
CA LYS A 106 -10.92 -24.30 -1.07
C LYS A 106 -12.12 -24.36 -0.12
N ARG A 107 -11.88 -24.49 1.19
CA ARG A 107 -12.97 -24.46 2.21
C ARG A 107 -13.69 -23.12 2.22
N ALA A 108 -12.98 -22.03 1.99
CA ALA A 108 -13.55 -20.68 1.87
C ALA A 108 -14.25 -20.41 0.51
N GLY A 109 -14.31 -21.38 -0.38
CA GLY A 109 -14.99 -21.28 -1.68
C GLY A 109 -14.14 -20.71 -2.82
N PHE A 110 -12.84 -20.56 -2.64
CA PHE A 110 -11.95 -20.13 -3.71
C PHE A 110 -11.76 -21.24 -4.77
N THR A 111 -11.66 -20.82 -6.02
CA THR A 111 -11.28 -21.66 -7.16
C THR A 111 -9.82 -21.38 -7.50
N THR A 112 -9.00 -22.43 -7.62
CA THR A 112 -7.60 -22.31 -8.06
C THR A 112 -7.56 -21.91 -9.52
N LEU A 113 -6.81 -20.87 -9.84
CA LEU A 113 -6.55 -20.38 -11.19
C LEU A 113 -5.27 -20.97 -11.77
N PHE A 114 -4.23 -21.05 -10.94
CA PHE A 114 -2.94 -21.65 -11.29
C PHE A 114 -2.22 -22.10 -10.03
N ALA A 115 -1.52 -23.22 -10.09
CA ALA A 115 -0.62 -23.67 -9.03
C ALA A 115 0.54 -24.44 -9.65
N GLY A 116 1.72 -24.31 -9.05
CA GLY A 116 2.91 -25.00 -9.53
C GLY A 116 4.01 -25.07 -8.47
N ASP A 117 4.85 -26.09 -8.62
CA ASP A 117 6.14 -26.17 -7.94
C ASP A 117 7.24 -25.57 -8.81
N HIS A 118 8.46 -25.58 -8.32
CA HIS A 118 9.64 -25.02 -8.98
C HIS A 118 9.71 -25.35 -10.48
N ALA A 119 9.50 -26.60 -10.86
CA ALA A 119 9.55 -27.03 -12.26
C ALA A 119 8.37 -26.49 -13.08
N ALA A 120 7.16 -26.59 -12.52
CA ALA A 120 5.92 -26.11 -13.15
C ALA A 120 5.85 -24.60 -13.28
N LEU A 121 6.60 -23.84 -12.46
CA LEU A 121 6.71 -22.39 -12.54
C LEU A 121 7.59 -21.92 -13.72
N GLY A 122 8.24 -22.82 -14.47
CA GLY A 122 9.11 -22.46 -15.60
C GLY A 122 10.47 -21.92 -15.17
N GLN A 123 10.91 -22.24 -13.95
CA GLN A 123 12.20 -21.82 -13.42
C GLN A 123 13.35 -22.39 -14.26
N GLY A 124 14.32 -21.54 -14.58
CA GLY A 124 15.49 -21.89 -15.34
C GLY A 124 16.69 -22.25 -14.46
N ARG A 125 17.86 -22.34 -15.08
CA ARG A 125 19.12 -22.71 -14.42
C ARG A 125 19.49 -21.83 -13.20
N TYR A 126 18.94 -20.62 -13.10
CA TYR A 126 19.21 -19.64 -12.04
C TYR A 126 18.07 -19.48 -11.05
N ASP A 127 17.16 -20.42 -10.99
CA ASP A 127 16.22 -20.69 -9.89
C ASP A 127 15.37 -19.51 -9.37
N SER A 128 15.19 -18.44 -10.16
CA SER A 128 14.54 -17.24 -9.66
C SER A 128 13.67 -16.48 -10.66
N ALA A 129 13.51 -17.03 -11.88
CA ALA A 129 12.83 -16.31 -12.96
C ALA A 129 11.40 -15.91 -12.58
N PHE A 130 10.65 -16.78 -11.90
CA PHE A 130 9.28 -16.49 -11.45
C PHE A 130 9.25 -15.33 -10.43
N ALA A 131 10.09 -15.41 -9.42
CA ALA A 131 10.17 -14.37 -8.39
C ALA A 131 10.68 -13.04 -8.96
N VAL A 132 11.67 -13.07 -9.87
CA VAL A 132 12.16 -11.88 -10.57
C VAL A 132 11.04 -11.22 -11.37
N ALA A 133 10.31 -11.98 -12.19
CA ALA A 133 9.25 -11.44 -13.03
C ALA A 133 8.05 -10.93 -12.22
N GLY A 134 7.72 -11.58 -11.08
CA GLY A 134 6.55 -11.26 -10.28
C GLY A 134 6.79 -10.25 -9.17
N TYR A 135 8.01 -10.23 -8.62
CA TYR A 135 8.29 -9.48 -7.39
C TYR A 135 9.45 -8.48 -7.50
N GLN A 136 10.20 -8.48 -8.61
CA GLN A 136 11.20 -7.45 -8.89
C GLN A 136 10.49 -6.16 -9.31
N GLY A 137 10.72 -5.09 -8.56
CA GLY A 137 10.07 -3.80 -8.80
C GLY A 137 8.80 -3.57 -7.99
N LEU A 138 8.34 -4.54 -7.20
CA LEU A 138 7.41 -4.27 -6.14
C LEU A 138 8.15 -3.45 -5.08
N GLU A 139 7.69 -2.23 -4.84
CA GLU A 139 8.11 -1.42 -3.69
C GLU A 139 7.64 -2.11 -2.40
N LEU A 140 8.33 -3.20 -2.04
CA LEU A 140 8.25 -3.72 -0.70
C LEU A 140 9.03 -2.72 0.15
N PRO A 141 8.41 -2.03 1.14
CA PRO A 141 9.06 -0.98 1.90
C PRO A 141 10.40 -1.47 2.46
N SER A 142 11.46 -0.72 2.17
CA SER A 142 12.83 -0.88 2.66
C SER A 142 13.55 -2.20 2.37
N VAL A 143 13.27 -2.83 1.23
CA VAL A 143 13.83 -4.12 0.91
C VAL A 143 14.89 -4.06 -0.13
N SER A 144 15.95 -3.42 0.15
CA SER A 144 17.10 -3.55 -0.75
C SER A 144 17.63 -4.99 -0.89
N ARG A 145 17.27 -5.90 0.02
CA ARG A 145 17.82 -7.28 -0.03
C ARG A 145 16.87 -8.42 0.32
N ALA A 146 15.81 -8.26 1.10
CA ALA A 146 14.98 -9.40 1.52
C ALA A 146 14.00 -9.92 0.44
N GLY A 147 13.62 -9.14 -0.56
CA GLY A 147 13.00 -9.65 -1.79
C GLY A 147 13.91 -10.57 -2.57
N PHE A 148 15.22 -10.39 -2.42
CA PHE A 148 16.23 -11.19 -3.11
C PHE A 148 16.26 -12.66 -2.64
N HIS A 149 15.83 -12.97 -1.41
CA HIS A 149 15.86 -14.33 -0.85
C HIS A 149 14.81 -15.25 -1.47
N MET A 150 13.68 -14.69 -1.89
CA MET A 150 12.71 -15.42 -2.69
C MET A 150 13.26 -15.74 -4.09
N LEU A 151 14.33 -15.06 -4.51
CA LEU A 151 14.88 -15.17 -5.85
C LEU A 151 15.84 -16.35 -6.04
N VAL A 152 16.31 -16.98 -4.98
CA VAL A 152 17.34 -18.03 -5.06
C VAL A 152 16.92 -19.38 -4.46
N SER A 153 15.64 -19.57 -4.22
CA SER A 153 15.12 -20.84 -3.71
C SER A 153 14.98 -21.89 -4.80
N LYS A 154 15.32 -23.13 -4.47
CA LYS A 154 15.05 -24.31 -5.32
C LYS A 154 13.79 -25.07 -4.88
N ASP A 155 13.26 -24.78 -3.68
CA ASP A 155 11.98 -25.28 -3.18
C ASP A 155 11.03 -24.10 -3.05
N ASP A 156 10.55 -23.65 -4.20
CA ASP A 156 9.53 -22.62 -4.30
C ASP A 156 8.25 -23.15 -4.94
N ARG A 157 7.13 -22.55 -4.54
CA ARG A 157 5.80 -22.93 -4.95
C ARG A 157 4.91 -21.70 -5.06
N TYR A 158 3.96 -21.78 -5.94
CA TYR A 158 2.99 -20.69 -6.16
C TYR A 158 1.58 -21.23 -6.27
N LEU A 159 0.62 -20.42 -5.81
CA LEU A 159 -0.81 -20.67 -5.90
C LEU A 159 -1.51 -19.35 -6.21
N ALA A 160 -2.30 -19.30 -7.28
CA ALA A 160 -3.25 -18.24 -7.57
C ALA A 160 -4.68 -18.77 -7.45
N ALA A 161 -5.55 -18.04 -6.78
CA ALA A 161 -6.95 -18.44 -6.58
C ALA A 161 -7.89 -17.24 -6.63
N LYS A 162 -9.19 -17.52 -6.86
CA LYS A 162 -10.25 -16.52 -6.98
C LYS A 162 -11.47 -16.95 -6.17
N LEU A 163 -12.05 -16.01 -5.43
CA LEU A 163 -13.38 -16.12 -4.82
C LEU A 163 -14.33 -15.12 -5.48
N ALA A 164 -15.39 -15.61 -6.11
CA ALA A 164 -16.44 -14.75 -6.65
C ALA A 164 -17.40 -14.33 -5.54
N ARG A 165 -17.69 -13.02 -5.43
CA ARG A 165 -18.62 -12.45 -4.46
C ARG A 165 -19.47 -11.35 -5.09
N PRO A 166 -20.71 -11.13 -4.63
CA PRO A 166 -21.56 -10.02 -5.11
C PRO A 166 -20.94 -8.64 -4.94
N GLU A 167 -20.19 -8.43 -3.84
CA GLU A 167 -19.51 -7.17 -3.51
C GLU A 167 -18.18 -6.95 -4.21
N GLY A 168 -17.77 -7.89 -5.04
CA GLY A 168 -16.51 -7.89 -5.79
C GLY A 168 -15.66 -9.12 -5.54
N ASP A 169 -15.02 -9.59 -6.57
CA ASP A 169 -14.16 -10.77 -6.54
C ASP A 169 -12.93 -10.54 -5.65
N VAL A 170 -12.49 -11.62 -4.99
CA VAL A 170 -11.21 -11.64 -4.26
C VAL A 170 -10.24 -12.55 -4.97
N HIS A 171 -9.08 -12.02 -5.29
CA HIS A 171 -7.98 -12.80 -5.87
C HIS A 171 -6.83 -12.91 -4.89
N VAL A 172 -6.16 -14.04 -4.93
CA VAL A 172 -5.04 -14.37 -4.04
C VAL A 172 -3.88 -14.85 -4.88
N ALA A 173 -2.69 -14.35 -4.56
CA ALA A 173 -1.41 -14.89 -4.99
C ALA A 173 -0.61 -15.29 -3.75
N LEU A 174 -0.20 -16.53 -3.66
CA LEU A 174 0.68 -17.02 -2.61
C LEU A 174 1.93 -17.61 -3.23
N TYR A 175 3.09 -17.06 -2.90
CA TYR A 175 4.39 -17.61 -3.24
C TYR A 175 5.11 -18.02 -1.96
N ALA A 176 5.51 -19.27 -1.84
CA ALA A 176 6.24 -19.80 -0.71
C ALA A 176 7.59 -20.36 -1.16
N ALA A 177 8.66 -20.00 -0.47
CA ALA A 177 10.01 -20.40 -0.82
C ALA A 177 10.85 -20.68 0.43
N ALA A 178 11.70 -21.71 0.38
CA ALA A 178 12.69 -21.96 1.41
C ALA A 178 13.85 -20.96 1.30
N ILE A 179 14.24 -20.37 2.41
CA ILE A 179 15.38 -19.43 2.45
C ILE A 179 16.67 -20.20 2.22
N ALA A 180 17.43 -19.79 1.21
CA ALA A 180 18.72 -20.38 0.94
C ALA A 180 19.78 -19.97 1.98
N GLU A 181 20.85 -20.75 2.09
CA GLU A 181 21.96 -20.54 3.03
C GLU A 181 22.45 -19.08 3.06
N ASP A 182 22.82 -18.58 4.24
CA ASP A 182 23.33 -17.22 4.51
C ASP A 182 22.39 -16.03 4.24
N TRP A 183 21.20 -16.25 3.72
CA TRP A 183 20.31 -15.13 3.38
C TRP A 183 19.34 -14.75 4.49
N GLY A 184 19.08 -15.62 5.44
CA GLY A 184 18.16 -15.38 6.57
C GLY A 184 18.48 -14.12 7.38
N LYS A 185 19.76 -13.74 7.47
CA LYS A 185 20.25 -12.55 8.18
C LYS A 185 19.73 -11.21 7.62
N PHE A 186 19.24 -11.19 6.39
CA PHE A 186 18.75 -9.96 5.75
C PHE A 186 17.25 -9.74 5.92
N LEU A 187 16.50 -10.74 6.41
CA LEU A 187 15.03 -10.65 6.57
C LEU A 187 14.59 -9.66 7.65
N TYR A 188 15.46 -9.43 8.63
CA TYR A 188 15.14 -8.64 9.81
C TYR A 188 15.93 -7.32 9.84
N ALA A 189 16.01 -6.64 8.70
CA ALA A 189 16.65 -5.33 8.63
C ALA A 189 15.87 -4.24 9.38
N ASP A 190 14.54 -4.41 9.51
CA ASP A 190 13.62 -3.42 10.06
C ASP A 190 13.11 -3.76 11.48
N PRO A 191 12.79 -2.75 12.31
CA PRO A 191 12.10 -2.97 13.58
C PRO A 191 10.74 -3.68 13.35
N PRO A 192 10.26 -4.52 14.30
CA PRO A 192 10.83 -4.82 15.61
C PRO A 192 11.86 -5.96 15.60
N ASN A 193 12.19 -6.50 14.43
CA ASN A 193 12.97 -7.71 14.27
C ASN A 193 14.44 -7.44 13.87
N ARG A 194 14.87 -6.19 13.87
CA ARG A 194 16.25 -5.81 13.51
C ARG A 194 17.30 -6.63 14.27
N GLY A 195 18.24 -7.22 13.54
CA GLY A 195 19.31 -8.03 14.11
C GLY A 195 18.94 -9.50 14.35
N LYS A 196 17.71 -9.92 14.12
CA LYS A 196 17.35 -11.34 14.11
C LYS A 196 17.71 -11.99 12.79
N THR A 197 17.87 -13.30 12.76
CA THR A 197 18.14 -14.09 11.57
C THR A 197 17.09 -15.16 11.40
N ALA A 198 16.66 -15.41 10.15
CA ALA A 198 15.90 -16.61 9.85
C ALA A 198 16.85 -17.80 9.71
N ALA A 199 16.35 -19.01 9.99
CA ALA A 199 17.12 -20.22 9.83
C ALA A 199 17.23 -20.61 8.33
N ASP A 200 18.32 -21.29 7.97
CA ASP A 200 18.46 -21.87 6.63
C ASP A 200 17.34 -22.88 6.38
N GLY A 201 16.77 -22.84 5.19
CA GLY A 201 15.62 -23.65 4.82
C GLY A 201 14.30 -23.24 5.45
N GLN A 202 14.27 -22.23 6.34
CA GLN A 202 13.02 -21.69 6.85
C GLN A 202 12.19 -21.08 5.73
N VAL A 203 10.87 -21.29 5.74
CA VAL A 203 10.01 -20.84 4.66
C VAL A 203 9.60 -19.38 4.86
N ILE A 204 9.73 -18.60 3.79
CA ILE A 204 9.11 -17.29 3.63
C ILE A 204 7.89 -17.43 2.71
N ALA A 205 6.77 -16.81 3.05
CA ALA A 205 5.55 -16.84 2.26
C ALA A 205 5.07 -15.41 1.98
N GLN A 206 4.97 -15.06 0.69
CA GLN A 206 4.37 -13.81 0.22
C GLN A 206 2.93 -14.07 -0.14
N LEU A 207 2.01 -13.43 0.57
CA LEU A 207 0.57 -13.47 0.32
C LEU A 207 0.11 -12.11 -0.16
N ASP A 208 -0.34 -12.03 -1.40
CA ASP A 208 -0.95 -10.85 -1.99
C ASP A 208 -2.45 -11.11 -2.19
N ILE A 209 -3.28 -10.17 -1.75
CA ILE A 209 -4.73 -10.27 -1.81
C ILE A 209 -5.26 -9.03 -2.52
N VAL A 210 -6.03 -9.24 -3.58
CA VAL A 210 -6.68 -8.18 -4.33
C VAL A 210 -8.19 -8.33 -4.21
N GLU A 211 -8.82 -7.39 -3.53
CA GLU A 211 -10.27 -7.31 -3.45
C GLU A 211 -10.74 -6.35 -4.53
N ALA A 212 -11.40 -6.89 -5.56
CA ALA A 212 -11.98 -6.06 -6.61
C ALA A 212 -12.96 -5.06 -5.99
N LYS A 213 -12.64 -3.80 -6.09
CA LYS A 213 -13.43 -2.69 -5.59
C LYS A 213 -13.40 -1.61 -6.65
N ALA A 214 -14.56 -1.01 -6.92
CA ALA A 214 -14.56 0.21 -7.70
C ALA A 214 -13.66 1.23 -7.01
N MET A 215 -12.87 1.94 -7.78
CA MET A 215 -12.09 3.08 -7.28
C MET A 215 -13.04 3.98 -6.51
N ASP A 216 -12.74 4.27 -5.25
CA ASP A 216 -13.45 5.31 -4.53
C ASP A 216 -13.22 6.59 -5.32
N THR A 217 -14.20 6.95 -6.12
CA THR A 217 -14.25 8.27 -6.72
C THR A 217 -14.49 9.23 -5.56
N ASN A 218 -13.42 9.58 -4.84
CA ASN A 218 -13.43 10.72 -3.91
C ASN A 218 -13.60 12.05 -4.67
N MET A 219 -14.03 11.95 -5.90
CA MET A 219 -14.61 12.99 -6.72
C MET A 219 -16.10 13.09 -6.35
N VAL A 220 -16.41 13.26 -5.05
CA VAL A 220 -17.70 13.74 -4.65
C VAL A 220 -17.76 15.16 -5.21
N THR A 221 -18.45 15.31 -6.31
CA THR A 221 -18.84 16.62 -6.80
C THR A 221 -19.81 17.16 -5.76
N VAL A 222 -19.30 17.97 -4.83
CA VAL A 222 -20.15 18.68 -3.88
C VAL A 222 -21.08 19.57 -4.72
N SER A 223 -22.37 19.33 -4.62
CA SER A 223 -23.36 20.12 -5.38
C SER A 223 -23.34 21.59 -4.98
N ALA A 224 -23.79 22.47 -5.88
CA ALA A 224 -23.92 23.90 -5.58
C ALA A 224 -24.72 24.16 -4.30
N GLY A 225 -25.78 23.38 -4.04
CA GLY A 225 -26.59 23.48 -2.84
C GLY A 225 -25.83 23.07 -1.56
N GLU A 226 -25.03 22.00 -1.61
CA GLU A 226 -24.20 21.57 -0.48
C GLU A 226 -23.06 22.59 -0.23
N MET A 227 -22.47 23.15 -1.29
CA MET A 227 -21.48 24.22 -1.17
C MET A 227 -22.09 25.45 -0.50
N ALA A 228 -23.28 25.90 -0.93
CA ALA A 228 -23.98 27.00 -0.35
C ALA A 228 -24.26 26.77 1.16
N LYS A 229 -24.74 25.58 1.51
CA LYS A 229 -24.98 25.19 2.90
C LYS A 229 -23.71 25.19 3.74
N GLY A 230 -22.60 24.60 3.19
CA GLY A 230 -21.31 24.59 3.87
C GLY A 230 -20.76 25.98 4.13
N ILE A 231 -20.82 26.86 3.13
CA ILE A 231 -20.41 28.25 3.23
C ILE A 231 -21.27 28.99 4.26
N ALA A 232 -22.59 28.89 4.19
CA ALA A 232 -23.49 29.54 5.12
C ALA A 232 -23.32 29.10 6.59
N THR A 233 -22.93 27.80 6.79
CA THR A 233 -22.83 27.23 8.14
C THR A 233 -21.44 27.41 8.74
N ALA A 234 -20.38 27.24 7.93
CA ALA A 234 -19.00 27.19 8.38
C ALA A 234 -18.09 28.27 7.75
N GLY A 235 -18.66 29.19 6.93
CA GLY A 235 -17.91 30.20 6.19
C GLY A 235 -17.06 29.62 5.04
N SER A 236 -17.02 28.29 4.85
CA SER A 236 -16.18 27.65 3.85
C SER A 236 -16.61 26.23 3.52
N VAL A 237 -16.15 25.71 2.37
CA VAL A 237 -16.32 24.32 1.95
C VAL A 237 -15.04 23.79 1.30
N ALA A 238 -14.61 22.60 1.71
CA ALA A 238 -13.46 21.90 1.13
C ALA A 238 -13.89 21.06 -0.08
N LEU A 239 -13.15 21.17 -1.17
CA LEU A 239 -13.39 20.47 -2.43
C LEU A 239 -12.22 19.55 -2.76
N TYR A 240 -12.50 18.27 -2.93
CA TYR A 240 -11.53 17.24 -3.28
C TYR A 240 -11.59 16.84 -4.77
N GLY A 241 -12.65 17.26 -5.47
CA GLY A 241 -12.86 16.98 -6.89
C GLY A 241 -12.12 17.91 -7.86
N ILE A 242 -11.20 18.77 -7.39
CA ILE A 242 -10.35 19.60 -8.23
C ILE A 242 -8.95 19.00 -8.25
N LEU A 243 -8.59 18.39 -9.40
CA LEU A 243 -7.37 17.61 -9.57
C LEU A 243 -6.35 18.36 -10.42
N PHE A 244 -5.07 18.11 -10.12
CA PHE A 244 -3.92 18.67 -10.85
C PHE A 244 -2.95 17.54 -11.18
N ASP A 245 -2.13 17.74 -12.20
CA ASP A 245 -0.99 16.87 -12.45
C ASP A 245 0.08 17.03 -11.36
N PHE A 246 0.93 16.01 -11.26
CA PHE A 246 2.01 16.02 -10.28
C PHE A 246 2.93 17.23 -10.47
N ASN A 247 3.22 17.96 -9.39
CA ASN A 247 3.99 19.22 -9.39
C ASN A 247 3.50 20.29 -10.37
N SER A 248 2.25 20.24 -10.80
CA SER A 248 1.66 21.14 -11.78
C SER A 248 0.48 21.90 -11.19
N ALA A 249 0.14 23.01 -11.83
CA ALA A 249 -1.08 23.77 -11.62
C ALA A 249 -2.10 23.57 -12.77
N THR A 250 -1.83 22.66 -13.71
CA THR A 250 -2.76 22.33 -14.79
C THR A 250 -3.97 21.61 -14.22
N VAL A 251 -5.16 22.19 -14.37
CA VAL A 251 -6.43 21.59 -13.93
C VAL A 251 -6.78 20.44 -14.86
N LYS A 252 -6.99 19.27 -14.31
CA LYS A 252 -7.33 18.06 -15.07
C LYS A 252 -8.78 18.10 -15.58
N PRO A 253 -9.08 17.45 -16.71
CA PRO A 253 -10.44 17.40 -17.27
C PRO A 253 -11.48 16.85 -16.30
N GLU A 254 -11.09 15.91 -15.45
CA GLU A 254 -11.92 15.27 -14.42
C GLU A 254 -12.44 16.26 -13.37
N SER A 255 -11.84 17.45 -13.26
CA SER A 255 -12.29 18.52 -12.37
C SER A 255 -13.50 19.31 -12.89
N MET A 256 -13.84 19.16 -14.18
CA MET A 256 -14.88 19.96 -14.80
C MET A 256 -16.24 19.87 -14.10
N PRO A 257 -16.74 18.69 -13.65
CA PRO A 257 -18.00 18.60 -12.93
C PRO A 257 -18.02 19.45 -11.64
N THR A 258 -16.92 19.44 -10.86
CA THR A 258 -16.81 20.26 -9.64
C THR A 258 -16.79 21.77 -9.96
N LEU A 259 -16.08 22.16 -11.01
CA LEU A 259 -16.02 23.57 -11.46
C LEU A 259 -17.38 24.06 -11.98
N GLU A 260 -18.15 23.18 -12.65
CA GLU A 260 -19.52 23.50 -13.06
C GLU A 260 -20.43 23.76 -11.86
N GLU A 261 -20.33 22.95 -10.79
CA GLU A 261 -21.12 23.18 -9.57
C GLU A 261 -20.73 24.49 -8.86
N ILE A 262 -19.43 24.85 -8.86
CA ILE A 262 -19.00 26.17 -8.36
C ILE A 262 -19.61 27.30 -9.20
N ALA A 263 -19.63 27.16 -10.50
CA ALA A 263 -20.25 28.15 -11.40
C ALA A 263 -21.77 28.26 -11.16
N LYS A 264 -22.47 27.14 -10.96
CA LYS A 264 -23.90 27.10 -10.58
C LYS A 264 -24.14 27.81 -9.23
N LEU A 265 -23.30 27.55 -8.22
CA LEU A 265 -23.35 28.25 -6.92
C LEU A 265 -23.27 29.76 -7.09
N LEU A 266 -22.26 30.23 -7.82
CA LEU A 266 -22.04 31.66 -8.05
C LEU A 266 -23.14 32.27 -8.92
N LYS A 267 -23.75 31.54 -9.84
CA LYS A 267 -24.88 31.99 -10.63
C LYS A 267 -26.16 32.11 -9.78
N GLY A 268 -26.34 31.20 -8.83
CA GLY A 268 -27.48 31.17 -7.91
C GLY A 268 -27.45 32.31 -6.85
N ASP A 269 -26.25 32.78 -6.49
CA ASP A 269 -26.06 33.90 -5.57
C ASP A 269 -25.13 34.95 -6.19
N PRO A 270 -25.66 35.99 -6.84
CA PRO A 270 -24.87 37.05 -7.47
C PRO A 270 -24.03 37.92 -6.51
N ALA A 271 -24.38 37.95 -5.23
CA ALA A 271 -23.65 38.71 -4.21
C ALA A 271 -22.44 37.97 -3.65
N LEU A 272 -22.44 36.65 -3.71
CA LEU A 272 -21.39 35.78 -3.16
C LEU A 272 -20.04 36.07 -3.82
N ARG A 273 -19.03 36.33 -2.98
CA ARG A 273 -17.62 36.44 -3.35
C ARG A 273 -16.82 35.39 -2.61
N LEU A 274 -15.84 34.78 -3.27
CA LEU A 274 -15.09 33.65 -2.72
C LEU A 274 -13.59 33.91 -2.78
N LEU A 275 -12.89 33.52 -1.72
CA LEU A 275 -11.48 33.17 -1.78
C LEU A 275 -11.40 31.71 -2.27
N VAL A 276 -10.64 31.49 -3.31
CA VAL A 276 -10.30 30.13 -3.80
C VAL A 276 -8.95 29.76 -3.18
N VAL A 277 -8.97 28.92 -2.15
CA VAL A 277 -7.78 28.63 -1.34
C VAL A 277 -7.17 27.30 -1.75
N GLY A 278 -5.94 27.31 -2.25
CA GLY A 278 -5.16 26.12 -2.57
C GLY A 278 -4.36 25.62 -1.37
N HIS A 279 -4.40 24.30 -1.13
CA HIS A 279 -3.65 23.62 -0.08
C HIS A 279 -2.78 22.52 -0.67
N THR A 280 -1.65 22.21 0.00
CA THR A 280 -0.78 21.09 -0.31
C THR A 280 -0.63 20.17 0.91
N ASP A 281 -0.02 19.01 0.70
CA ASP A 281 0.60 18.26 1.79
C ASP A 281 2.00 18.81 2.10
N ASN A 282 2.73 18.15 3.02
CA ASN A 282 4.05 18.58 3.48
C ASN A 282 5.22 17.99 2.65
N VAL A 283 4.97 17.45 1.46
CA VAL A 283 6.05 16.96 0.58
C VAL A 283 6.70 18.15 -0.14
N GLY A 284 8.00 18.35 0.08
CA GLY A 284 8.77 19.49 -0.42
C GLY A 284 8.88 20.64 0.59
N THR A 285 9.51 21.75 0.16
CA THR A 285 9.71 22.92 1.01
C THR A 285 8.44 23.75 1.17
N PHE A 286 8.36 24.55 2.23
CA PHE A 286 7.21 25.42 2.47
C PHE A 286 7.02 26.43 1.33
N ASP A 287 8.12 27.06 0.88
CA ASP A 287 8.08 28.09 -0.17
C ASP A 287 7.66 27.51 -1.53
N PHE A 288 8.18 26.35 -1.88
CA PHE A 288 7.74 25.63 -3.10
C PHE A 288 6.23 25.33 -3.05
N ASN A 289 5.73 24.82 -1.92
CA ASN A 289 4.33 24.52 -1.74
C ASN A 289 3.46 25.78 -1.66
N LYS A 290 4.00 26.91 -1.18
CA LYS A 290 3.34 28.21 -1.17
C LYS A 290 3.10 28.70 -2.59
N ASP A 291 4.12 28.65 -3.44
CA ASP A 291 4.00 29.00 -4.85
C ASP A 291 3.06 28.04 -5.60
N LEU A 292 3.22 26.72 -5.40
CA LEU A 292 2.37 25.72 -6.06
C LEU A 292 0.90 25.87 -5.69
N SER A 293 0.59 26.07 -4.42
CA SER A 293 -0.79 26.25 -3.95
C SER A 293 -1.41 27.55 -4.50
N GLN A 294 -0.63 28.62 -4.60
CA GLN A 294 -1.05 29.88 -5.20
C GLN A 294 -1.35 29.71 -6.70
N ARG A 295 -0.46 29.07 -7.46
CA ARG A 295 -0.67 28.81 -8.90
C ARG A 295 -1.87 27.90 -9.14
N ARG A 296 -2.11 26.89 -8.31
CA ARG A 296 -3.29 26.02 -8.38
C ARG A 296 -4.59 26.79 -8.15
N ALA A 297 -4.63 27.62 -7.13
CA ALA A 297 -5.78 28.49 -6.86
C ALA A 297 -6.06 29.46 -8.04
N ALA A 298 -5.02 30.06 -8.61
CA ALA A 298 -5.12 30.92 -9.79
C ALA A 298 -5.64 30.18 -11.02
N ALA A 299 -5.18 28.93 -11.26
CA ALA A 299 -5.66 28.11 -12.37
C ALA A 299 -7.14 27.74 -12.26
N VAL A 300 -7.64 27.50 -11.04
CA VAL A 300 -9.08 27.30 -10.77
C VAL A 300 -9.87 28.55 -11.13
N VAL A 301 -9.44 29.72 -10.63
CA VAL A 301 -10.08 31.01 -10.96
C VAL A 301 -10.08 31.25 -12.45
N GLN A 302 -8.96 31.06 -13.12
CA GLN A 302 -8.83 31.20 -14.57
C GLN A 302 -9.79 30.28 -15.32
N THR A 303 -9.95 29.04 -14.88
CA THR A 303 -10.86 28.07 -15.52
C THR A 303 -12.31 28.49 -15.33
N LEU A 304 -12.71 28.94 -14.13
CA LEU A 304 -14.05 29.42 -13.84
C LEU A 304 -14.40 30.67 -14.67
N THR A 305 -13.45 31.58 -14.83
CA THR A 305 -13.67 32.80 -15.61
C THR A 305 -13.71 32.54 -17.11
N SER A 306 -12.80 31.71 -17.61
CA SER A 306 -12.69 31.49 -19.07
C SER A 306 -13.72 30.49 -19.62
N LYS A 307 -14.04 29.41 -18.89
CA LYS A 307 -14.95 28.37 -19.39
C LYS A 307 -16.39 28.52 -18.91
N PHE A 308 -16.61 29.12 -17.73
CA PHE A 308 -17.94 29.22 -17.12
C PHE A 308 -18.45 30.64 -16.99
N ALA A 309 -17.73 31.63 -17.58
CA ALA A 309 -18.09 33.06 -17.62
C ALA A 309 -18.35 33.66 -16.22
N VAL A 310 -17.67 33.17 -15.18
CA VAL A 310 -17.76 33.75 -13.84
C VAL A 310 -17.00 35.08 -13.82
N ASP A 311 -17.60 36.15 -13.25
CA ASP A 311 -16.93 37.45 -13.11
C ASP A 311 -15.67 37.32 -12.23
N PRO A 312 -14.47 37.63 -12.73
CA PRO A 312 -13.22 37.53 -12.00
C PRO A 312 -13.18 38.37 -10.72
N LYS A 313 -13.95 39.45 -10.64
CA LYS A 313 -14.05 40.30 -9.44
C LYS A 313 -14.68 39.57 -8.24
N ARG A 314 -15.31 38.45 -8.48
CA ARG A 314 -15.95 37.62 -7.45
C ARG A 314 -15.04 36.57 -6.86
N LEU A 315 -13.86 36.33 -7.45
CA LEU A 315 -12.96 35.26 -7.11
C LEU A 315 -11.57 35.81 -6.78
N THR A 316 -11.04 35.45 -5.62
CA THR A 316 -9.66 35.81 -5.23
C THR A 316 -8.86 34.54 -4.98
N PRO A 317 -7.83 34.23 -5.77
CA PRO A 317 -6.99 33.06 -5.55
C PRO A 317 -6.01 33.27 -4.40
N PHE A 318 -5.87 32.28 -3.50
CA PHE A 318 -4.97 32.33 -2.39
C PHE A 318 -4.32 30.97 -2.12
N GLY A 319 -3.01 30.92 -1.96
CA GLY A 319 -2.28 29.70 -1.63
C GLY A 319 -1.81 29.71 -0.19
N VAL A 320 -1.96 28.63 0.55
CA VAL A 320 -1.55 28.52 1.96
C VAL A 320 -0.49 27.47 2.23
N SER A 321 0.09 26.85 1.17
CA SER A 321 1.03 25.74 1.38
C SER A 321 0.37 24.62 2.22
N PHE A 322 1.13 24.01 3.13
CA PHE A 322 0.65 23.05 4.13
C PHE A 322 0.40 23.68 5.52
N ALA A 323 0.21 25.00 5.59
CA ALA A 323 0.03 25.72 6.87
C ALA A 323 -1.32 25.45 7.55
N SER A 324 -2.31 24.91 6.81
CA SER A 324 -3.66 24.65 7.34
C SER A 324 -4.07 23.18 7.05
N PRO A 325 -3.47 22.20 7.73
CA PRO A 325 -3.81 20.79 7.53
C PRO A 325 -5.16 20.46 8.18
N VAL A 326 -5.96 19.62 7.51
CA VAL A 326 -7.21 19.04 8.03
C VAL A 326 -7.01 17.61 8.55
N ALA A 327 -5.86 17.00 8.24
CA ALA A 327 -5.48 15.68 8.71
C ALA A 327 -3.96 15.61 8.90
N SER A 328 -3.48 14.55 9.57
CA SER A 328 -2.04 14.35 9.80
C SER A 328 -1.28 14.12 8.49
N ASN A 329 -0.23 14.90 8.23
CA ASN A 329 0.68 14.68 7.10
C ASN A 329 1.60 13.46 7.27
N LYS A 330 1.52 12.74 8.38
CA LYS A 330 2.32 11.53 8.63
C LYS A 330 1.80 10.30 7.89
N THR A 331 0.55 10.32 7.43
CA THR A 331 -0.09 9.22 6.71
C THR A 331 -0.44 9.64 5.28
N ASP A 332 -0.47 8.68 4.34
CA ASP A 332 -0.87 8.94 2.95
C ASP A 332 -2.31 9.45 2.85
N ASP A 333 -3.24 8.86 3.61
CA ASP A 333 -4.64 9.30 3.68
C ASP A 333 -4.75 10.74 4.20
N GLY A 334 -3.96 11.09 5.21
CA GLY A 334 -3.95 12.44 5.75
C GLY A 334 -3.38 13.45 4.76
N ARG A 335 -2.29 13.11 4.05
CA ARG A 335 -1.74 13.92 2.96
C ARG A 335 -2.75 14.10 1.83
N ALA A 336 -3.47 13.05 1.46
CA ALA A 336 -4.52 13.13 0.43
C ALA A 336 -5.63 14.13 0.81
N LYS A 337 -6.07 14.14 2.07
CA LYS A 337 -7.04 15.11 2.60
C LYS A 337 -6.49 16.54 2.66
N ASN A 338 -5.19 16.72 2.83
CA ASN A 338 -4.57 18.03 2.84
C ASN A 338 -4.42 18.63 1.43
N ARG A 339 -4.26 17.80 0.38
CA ARG A 339 -4.26 18.24 -1.03
C ARG A 339 -5.67 18.56 -1.50
N ARG A 340 -6.15 19.78 -1.24
CA ARG A 340 -7.50 20.23 -1.54
C ARG A 340 -7.55 21.66 -2.04
N VAL A 341 -8.68 22.03 -2.62
CA VAL A 341 -9.09 23.42 -2.83
C VAL A 341 -10.23 23.72 -1.85
N GLN A 342 -10.23 24.90 -1.23
CA GLN A 342 -11.29 25.32 -0.33
C GLN A 342 -11.90 26.63 -0.85
N LEU A 343 -13.22 26.69 -0.87
CA LEU A 343 -13.93 27.94 -1.12
C LEU A 343 -14.25 28.57 0.24
N VAL A 344 -13.85 29.81 0.42
CA VAL A 344 -14.10 30.57 1.64
C VAL A 344 -14.89 31.81 1.27
N GLU A 345 -15.95 32.12 1.99
CA GLU A 345 -16.72 33.33 1.77
C GLU A 345 -15.85 34.57 2.02
N ASN A 346 -15.82 35.46 1.05
CA ASN A 346 -15.08 36.72 1.16
C ASN A 346 -16.05 37.84 1.53
N VAL A 347 -16.31 37.95 2.83
CA VAL A 347 -17.15 39.05 3.37
C VAL A 347 -16.25 40.24 3.61
N ALA A 348 -16.39 41.27 2.77
CA ALA A 348 -15.75 42.56 3.07
C ALA A 348 -16.39 43.13 4.34
N ALA A 349 -15.58 43.28 5.41
CA ALA A 349 -16.04 44.00 6.60
C ALA A 349 -16.49 45.41 6.17
N ALA A 350 -17.69 45.80 6.54
CA ALA A 350 -18.08 47.19 6.41
C ALA A 350 -17.06 48.03 7.20
N VAL A 351 -16.30 48.85 6.51
CA VAL A 351 -15.40 49.82 7.17
C VAL A 351 -16.31 50.72 7.96
N ARG A 352 -16.27 50.57 9.29
CA ARG A 352 -16.94 51.50 10.22
C ARG A 352 -16.16 52.77 10.35
#